data_f8147613ae0bc1575bb53a39718604e4
#
_entry.id   f8147613ae0bc1575bb53a39718604e4
#
_cell.length_a   1.000
_cell.length_b   1.000
_cell.length_c   1.000
_cell.angle_alpha   90.00
_cell.angle_beta   90.00
_cell.angle_gamma   90.00
#
_symmetry.space_group_name_H-M   'P 1'
#
loop_
_entity.id
_entity.type
_entity.pdbx_description
1 polymer ?
#
loop_
_entity_poly.entity_id
_entity_poly.type
_entity_poly.pdbx_seq_one_letter_code
_entity_poly.pdbx_strand_id
1 'polypeptide(L)'
;VFKTSVCTHCDDVYKYNPYVNPVQEGIPIWTSTPLINAVGRRNIHFMDAYVDFLSWVVDLEIPPCTLYPEIYLSDNEKSTNLIFNKYGVENYWVVNAGWKDDYPTKRWSTPHYQSVVDHFEGKIKFVQIGMLNKNNHHPKLNNVIDIIDKTNIRQLFNIVYHSQGGVGPITFLQHIYA
;
A
#
# COMPACT_ATOMS: atom_id res chain seq x y z
N VAL A 1 -19.90 16.78 -5.33
CA VAL A 1 -18.81 15.78 -5.35
C VAL A 1 -18.49 15.46 -6.79
N PHE A 2 -17.28 15.75 -7.24
CA PHE A 2 -16.83 15.41 -8.57
C PHE A 2 -16.41 13.95 -8.59
N LYS A 3 -16.92 13.17 -9.55
CA LYS A 3 -16.40 11.85 -9.86
C LYS A 3 -15.36 12.00 -10.96
N THR A 4 -14.24 11.34 -10.82
CA THR A 4 -13.16 11.37 -11.82
C THR A 4 -12.86 9.96 -12.31
N SER A 5 -12.24 9.87 -13.47
CA SER A 5 -11.64 8.64 -13.94
C SER A 5 -10.15 8.65 -13.64
N VAL A 6 -9.58 7.51 -13.30
CA VAL A 6 -8.16 7.34 -13.05
C VAL A 6 -7.58 6.38 -14.08
N CYS A 7 -6.53 6.81 -14.77
CA CYS A 7 -5.76 5.97 -15.67
C CYS A 7 -4.46 5.57 -14.97
N THR A 8 -4.26 4.29 -14.74
CA THR A 8 -3.12 3.75 -14.00
C THR A 8 -2.73 2.37 -14.52
N HIS A 9 -1.54 1.91 -14.18
CA HIS A 9 -1.10 0.54 -14.44
C HIS A 9 -1.62 -0.47 -13.39
N CYS A 10 -2.39 -0.02 -12.39
CA CYS A 10 -2.92 -0.86 -11.33
C CYS A 10 -4.35 -0.44 -10.97
N ASP A 11 -5.29 -0.71 -11.87
CA ASP A 11 -6.71 -0.35 -11.72
C ASP A 11 -7.36 -0.99 -10.48
N ASP A 12 -6.88 -2.15 -10.07
CA ASP A 12 -7.35 -2.85 -8.88
C ASP A 12 -7.20 -2.05 -7.58
N VAL A 13 -6.30 -1.06 -7.52
CA VAL A 13 -6.16 -0.17 -6.36
C VAL A 13 -7.42 0.68 -6.17
N TYR A 14 -8.05 1.10 -7.27
CA TYR A 14 -9.22 1.97 -7.25
C TYR A 14 -10.56 1.23 -7.32
N LYS A 15 -10.52 -0.10 -7.37
CA LYS A 15 -11.72 -0.92 -7.43
C LYS A 15 -12.60 -0.70 -6.19
N TYR A 16 -13.90 -0.61 -6.41
CA TYR A 16 -14.93 -0.30 -5.41
C TYR A 16 -14.86 1.13 -4.84
N ASN A 17 -13.96 1.99 -5.31
CA ASN A 17 -13.93 3.39 -4.89
C ASN A 17 -15.17 4.12 -5.48
N PRO A 18 -16.07 4.68 -4.62
CA PRO A 18 -17.29 5.32 -5.09
C PRO A 18 -17.05 6.65 -5.80
N TYR A 19 -15.84 7.20 -5.70
CA TYR A 19 -15.46 8.50 -6.28
C TYR A 19 -14.73 8.35 -7.61
N VAL A 20 -14.39 7.12 -8.02
CA VAL A 20 -13.70 6.83 -9.28
C VAL A 20 -14.66 6.16 -10.25
N ASN A 21 -14.82 6.76 -11.41
CA ASN A 21 -15.59 6.18 -12.51
C ASN A 21 -14.70 5.27 -13.37
N PRO A 22 -15.27 4.30 -14.10
CA PRO A 22 -14.56 3.66 -15.20
C PRO A 22 -13.98 4.72 -16.14
N VAL A 23 -12.80 4.45 -16.71
CA VAL A 23 -12.14 5.36 -17.64
C VAL A 23 -13.09 5.67 -18.80
N GLN A 24 -13.33 6.95 -19.04
CA GLN A 24 -14.12 7.48 -20.16
C GLN A 24 -13.22 8.32 -21.04
N GLU A 25 -13.72 8.68 -22.22
CA GLU A 25 -13.03 9.60 -23.12
C GLU A 25 -12.81 10.96 -22.43
N GLY A 26 -11.59 11.50 -22.53
CA GLY A 26 -11.24 12.79 -21.96
C GLY A 26 -9.76 13.11 -22.15
N ILE A 27 -9.38 14.33 -21.75
CA ILE A 27 -7.98 14.76 -21.78
C ILE A 27 -7.32 14.32 -20.47
N PRO A 28 -6.29 13.45 -20.49
CA PRO A 28 -5.64 13.02 -19.27
C PRO A 28 -4.82 14.14 -18.63
N ILE A 29 -4.95 14.29 -17.32
CA ILE A 29 -4.09 15.13 -16.51
C ILE A 29 -3.01 14.24 -15.87
N TRP A 30 -1.76 14.49 -16.23
CA TRP A 30 -0.63 13.75 -15.70
C TRP A 30 -0.18 14.35 -14.35
N THR A 31 -0.25 13.56 -13.29
CA THR A 31 0.11 13.96 -11.92
C THR A 31 1.42 13.29 -11.47
N SER A 32 2.46 13.33 -12.29
CA SER A 32 3.72 12.66 -11.94
C SER A 32 4.75 13.59 -11.29
N THR A 33 5.91 13.08 -11.01
CA THR A 33 7.14 13.62 -10.39
C THR A 33 7.36 15.14 -10.21
N PRO A 34 6.86 16.09 -11.03
CA PRO A 34 7.08 17.53 -10.81
C PRO A 34 6.53 18.02 -9.48
N LEU A 35 5.48 17.39 -8.96
CA LEU A 35 4.84 17.79 -7.71
C LEU A 35 5.71 17.52 -6.49
N ILE A 36 6.53 16.47 -6.50
CA ILE A 36 7.50 16.20 -5.42
C ILE A 36 8.48 17.36 -5.29
N ASN A 37 8.96 17.90 -6.42
CA ASN A 37 9.83 19.07 -6.41
C ASN A 37 9.11 20.34 -5.95
N ALA A 38 7.82 20.48 -6.26
CA ALA A 38 7.00 21.60 -5.81
C ALA A 38 6.79 21.58 -4.29
N VAL A 39 6.54 20.42 -3.69
CA VAL A 39 6.45 20.25 -2.23
C VAL A 39 7.72 20.72 -1.55
N GLY A 40 8.90 20.27 -2.00
CA GLY A 40 10.18 20.68 -1.42
C GLY A 40 10.46 22.18 -1.51
N ARG A 41 9.97 22.86 -2.56
CA ARG A 41 10.14 24.32 -2.75
C ARG A 41 9.19 25.15 -1.90
N ARG A 42 7.96 24.66 -1.67
CA ARG A 42 6.89 25.40 -1.01
C ARG A 42 6.75 25.08 0.48
N ASN A 43 7.45 24.07 0.98
CA ASN A 43 7.35 23.58 2.36
C ASN A 43 5.87 23.28 2.75
N ILE A 44 5.16 22.61 1.87
CA ILE A 44 3.78 22.16 2.07
C ILE A 44 3.71 20.64 2.04
N HIS A 45 2.63 20.09 2.60
CA HIS A 45 2.41 18.66 2.53
C HIS A 45 2.22 18.19 1.07
N PHE A 46 2.65 16.97 0.79
CA PHE A 46 2.58 16.40 -0.56
C PHE A 46 1.16 16.39 -1.14
N MET A 47 0.17 16.08 -0.32
CA MET A 47 -1.25 16.09 -0.72
C MET A 47 -1.73 17.49 -1.09
N ASP A 48 -1.31 18.51 -0.34
CA ASP A 48 -1.67 19.90 -0.64
C ASP A 48 -1.09 20.34 -1.99
N ALA A 49 0.12 19.88 -2.32
CA ALA A 49 0.72 20.15 -3.63
C ALA A 49 -0.09 19.53 -4.79
N TYR A 50 -0.67 18.33 -4.59
CA TYR A 50 -1.56 17.73 -5.59
C TYR A 50 -2.88 18.48 -5.70
N VAL A 51 -3.46 18.91 -4.58
CA VAL A 51 -4.70 19.71 -4.56
C VAL A 51 -4.48 21.02 -5.29
N ASP A 52 -3.41 21.76 -4.98
CA ASP A 52 -3.05 23.02 -5.63
C ASP A 52 -2.84 22.84 -7.15
N PHE A 53 -2.12 21.80 -7.53
CA PHE A 53 -1.87 21.53 -8.94
C PHE A 53 -3.18 21.22 -9.70
N LEU A 54 -4.01 20.35 -9.15
CA LEU A 54 -5.29 20.01 -9.77
C LEU A 54 -6.22 21.22 -9.84
N SER A 55 -6.31 22.00 -8.78
CA SER A 55 -7.10 23.24 -8.77
C SER A 55 -6.66 24.19 -9.89
N TRP A 56 -5.36 24.34 -10.08
CA TRP A 56 -4.82 25.17 -11.15
C TRP A 56 -5.14 24.60 -12.54
N VAL A 57 -5.02 23.28 -12.75
CA VAL A 57 -5.23 22.65 -14.07
C VAL A 57 -6.71 22.69 -14.48
N VAL A 58 -7.63 22.50 -13.55
CA VAL A 58 -9.08 22.45 -13.84
C VAL A 58 -9.77 23.81 -13.65
N ASP A 59 -9.03 24.84 -13.24
CA ASP A 59 -9.53 26.19 -12.94
C ASP A 59 -10.73 26.16 -11.95
N LEU A 60 -10.60 25.34 -10.91
CA LEU A 60 -11.60 25.19 -9.85
C LEU A 60 -10.91 25.14 -8.50
N GLU A 61 -11.54 25.75 -7.49
CA GLU A 61 -11.10 25.58 -6.11
C GLU A 61 -11.46 24.18 -5.60
N ILE A 62 -10.43 23.34 -5.39
CA ILE A 62 -10.57 22.01 -4.79
C ILE A 62 -10.28 22.15 -3.29
N PRO A 63 -11.23 21.81 -2.42
CA PRO A 63 -11.01 21.89 -0.97
C PRO A 63 -9.89 20.94 -0.53
N PRO A 64 -9.20 21.24 0.59
CA PRO A 64 -8.23 20.34 1.18
C PRO A 64 -8.80 18.93 1.37
N CYS A 65 -8.02 17.93 1.05
CA CYS A 65 -8.43 16.54 1.23
C CYS A 65 -7.91 15.97 2.56
N THR A 66 -8.45 14.82 2.96
CA THR A 66 -7.90 14.07 4.09
C THR A 66 -6.49 13.60 3.78
N LEU A 67 -5.62 13.59 4.79
CA LEU A 67 -4.25 13.06 4.67
C LEU A 67 -4.20 11.53 4.78
N TYR A 68 -5.32 10.90 5.08
CA TYR A 68 -5.39 9.43 5.21
C TYR A 68 -5.75 8.82 3.85
N PRO A 69 -4.95 7.88 3.36
CA PRO A 69 -5.29 7.13 2.17
C PRO A 69 -6.48 6.20 2.45
N GLU A 70 -7.31 5.97 1.44
CA GLU A 70 -8.46 5.08 1.54
C GLU A 70 -8.39 4.00 0.46
N ILE A 71 -8.55 2.74 0.87
CA ILE A 71 -8.71 1.60 -0.03
C ILE A 71 -10.09 0.97 0.22
N TYR A 72 -10.86 0.85 -0.84
CA TYR A 72 -12.21 0.30 -0.75
C TYR A 72 -12.19 -1.20 -1.00
N LEU A 73 -12.79 -1.94 -0.10
CA LEU A 73 -12.99 -3.38 -0.19
C LEU A 73 -14.45 -3.70 -0.42
N SER A 74 -14.74 -4.77 -1.17
CA SER A 74 -16.09 -5.33 -1.27
C SER A 74 -16.50 -5.99 0.04
N ASP A 75 -17.81 -6.22 0.21
CA ASP A 75 -18.34 -6.92 1.40
C ASP A 75 -17.78 -8.35 1.50
N ASN A 76 -17.58 -9.02 0.38
CA ASN A 76 -16.94 -10.33 0.36
C ASN A 76 -15.48 -10.27 0.83
N GLU A 77 -14.70 -9.27 0.40
CA GLU A 77 -13.32 -9.10 0.86
C GLU A 77 -13.24 -8.76 2.36
N LYS A 78 -14.21 -8.00 2.87
CA LYS A 78 -14.30 -7.66 4.31
C LYS A 78 -14.73 -8.85 5.17
N SER A 79 -15.58 -9.74 4.65
CA SER A 79 -16.09 -10.90 5.38
C SER A 79 -15.22 -12.15 5.27
N THR A 80 -14.26 -12.19 4.33
CA THR A 80 -13.44 -13.36 4.02
C THR A 80 -12.00 -13.11 4.43
N ASN A 81 -11.50 -13.79 5.47
CA ASN A 81 -10.09 -13.76 5.85
C ASN A 81 -9.32 -14.87 5.12
N LEU A 82 -8.52 -14.51 4.14
CA LEU A 82 -7.76 -15.45 3.31
C LEU A 82 -6.71 -16.24 4.11
N ILE A 83 -6.10 -15.63 5.11
CA ILE A 83 -5.11 -16.32 5.96
C ILE A 83 -5.80 -17.33 6.86
N PHE A 84 -6.93 -16.96 7.47
CA PHE A 84 -7.70 -17.89 8.28
C PHE A 84 -8.18 -19.09 7.45
N ASN A 85 -8.76 -18.84 6.29
CA ASN A 85 -9.30 -19.90 5.43
C ASN A 85 -8.24 -20.90 4.97
N LYS A 86 -6.99 -20.43 4.75
CA LYS A 86 -5.92 -21.29 4.24
C LYS A 86 -5.04 -21.92 5.31
N TYR A 87 -4.80 -21.22 6.40
CA TYR A 87 -3.82 -21.60 7.42
C TYR A 87 -4.41 -21.74 8.82
N GLY A 88 -5.71 -21.44 9.03
CA GLY A 88 -6.40 -21.50 10.31
C GLY A 88 -5.93 -20.45 11.33
N VAL A 89 -5.30 -19.35 10.85
CA VAL A 89 -4.76 -18.28 11.70
C VAL A 89 -5.61 -17.03 11.56
N GLU A 90 -6.32 -16.67 12.61
CA GLU A 90 -7.20 -15.50 12.64
C GLU A 90 -6.43 -14.22 13.00
N ASN A 91 -5.60 -14.30 14.03
CA ASN A 91 -4.85 -13.16 14.56
C ASN A 91 -3.38 -13.22 14.11
N TYR A 92 -2.97 -12.26 13.29
CA TYR A 92 -1.62 -12.20 12.75
C TYR A 92 -1.17 -10.77 12.46
N TRP A 93 0.13 -10.62 12.37
CA TRP A 93 0.78 -9.40 11.86
C TRP A 93 1.41 -9.69 10.50
N VAL A 94 1.38 -8.72 9.61
CA VAL A 94 2.10 -8.81 8.35
C VAL A 94 3.53 -8.30 8.51
N VAL A 95 4.49 -8.97 7.87
CA VAL A 95 5.89 -8.54 7.84
C VAL A 95 6.39 -8.47 6.40
N ASN A 96 7.00 -7.34 6.05
CA ASN A 96 7.74 -7.16 4.81
C ASN A 96 9.21 -6.92 5.15
N ALA A 97 10.05 -7.93 4.96
CA ALA A 97 11.49 -7.83 5.17
C ALA A 97 12.28 -7.55 3.88
N GLY A 98 11.59 -7.07 2.84
CA GLY A 98 12.18 -6.82 1.54
C GLY A 98 12.82 -5.44 1.39
N TRP A 99 13.56 -5.29 0.29
CA TRP A 99 14.13 -4.01 -0.15
C TRP A 99 14.19 -3.94 -1.67
N LYS A 100 14.42 -2.73 -2.19
CA LYS A 100 14.69 -2.46 -3.60
C LYS A 100 16.12 -1.93 -3.75
N ASP A 101 16.76 -2.28 -4.86
CA ASP A 101 18.15 -1.87 -5.12
C ASP A 101 18.30 -0.36 -5.34
N ASP A 102 17.27 0.28 -5.90
CA ASP A 102 17.24 1.72 -6.20
C ASP A 102 17.00 2.61 -4.95
N TYR A 103 16.66 2.01 -3.79
CA TYR A 103 16.45 2.73 -2.53
C TYR A 103 17.11 2.04 -1.33
N PRO A 104 18.45 1.92 -1.31
CA PRO A 104 19.17 1.16 -0.28
C PRO A 104 19.00 1.74 1.13
N THR A 105 18.74 3.05 1.25
CA THR A 105 18.53 3.74 2.54
C THR A 105 17.26 3.31 3.27
N LYS A 106 16.32 2.68 2.58
CA LYS A 106 15.10 2.13 3.19
C LYS A 106 15.28 0.70 3.70
N ARG A 107 16.44 0.10 3.48
CA ARG A 107 16.71 -1.29 3.86
C ARG A 107 16.98 -1.39 5.35
N TRP A 108 16.18 -2.19 6.05
CA TRP A 108 16.53 -2.74 7.35
C TRP A 108 17.03 -4.17 7.17
N SER A 109 18.02 -4.61 7.94
CA SER A 109 18.65 -5.90 7.67
C SER A 109 17.75 -7.08 8.02
N THR A 110 17.85 -8.16 7.26
CA THR A 110 17.06 -9.40 7.49
C THR A 110 17.21 -9.95 8.90
N PRO A 111 18.41 -10.00 9.51
CA PRO A 111 18.56 -10.44 10.90
C PRO A 111 17.74 -9.62 11.90
N HIS A 112 17.58 -8.34 11.69
CA HIS A 112 16.74 -7.51 12.58
C HIS A 112 15.25 -7.87 12.45
N TYR A 113 14.74 -8.09 11.22
CA TYR A 113 13.37 -8.58 11.04
C TYR A 113 13.19 -9.96 11.69
N GLN A 114 14.19 -10.86 11.54
CA GLN A 114 14.16 -12.17 12.18
C GLN A 114 14.12 -12.04 13.71
N SER A 115 14.92 -11.13 14.29
CA SER A 115 14.92 -10.89 15.74
C SER A 115 13.55 -10.41 16.25
N VAL A 116 12.81 -9.63 15.44
CA VAL A 116 11.44 -9.23 15.80
C VAL A 116 10.52 -10.46 15.80
N VAL A 117 10.58 -11.29 14.79
CA VAL A 117 9.76 -12.51 14.70
C VAL A 117 10.05 -13.44 15.87
N ASP A 118 11.33 -13.66 16.16
CA ASP A 118 11.77 -14.56 17.25
C ASP A 118 11.37 -14.02 18.62
N HIS A 119 11.46 -12.70 18.83
CA HIS A 119 11.04 -12.07 20.11
C HIS A 119 9.56 -12.30 20.44
N PHE A 120 8.72 -12.36 19.40
CA PHE A 120 7.29 -12.56 19.57
C PHE A 120 6.83 -14.00 19.29
N GLU A 121 7.76 -14.94 19.19
CA GLU A 121 7.43 -16.35 18.98
C GLU A 121 6.44 -16.86 20.04
N GLY A 122 5.42 -17.57 19.59
CA GLY A 122 4.33 -18.05 20.46
C GLY A 122 3.30 -17.00 20.91
N LYS A 123 3.57 -15.70 20.68
CA LYS A 123 2.66 -14.59 21.02
C LYS A 123 1.98 -13.99 19.78
N ILE A 124 2.74 -13.80 18.72
CA ILE A 124 2.27 -13.21 17.46
C ILE A 124 2.58 -14.18 16.32
N LYS A 125 1.60 -14.42 15.46
CA LYS A 125 1.83 -15.09 14.18
C LYS A 125 2.16 -14.04 13.12
N PHE A 126 3.26 -14.25 12.39
CA PHE A 126 3.65 -13.37 11.30
C PHE A 126 3.34 -13.99 9.94
N VAL A 127 2.83 -13.17 9.04
CA VAL A 127 2.60 -13.47 7.63
C VAL A 127 3.58 -12.65 6.81
N GLN A 128 4.55 -13.30 6.17
CA GLN A 128 5.54 -12.62 5.36
C GLN A 128 5.00 -12.40 3.95
N ILE A 129 4.95 -11.12 3.55
CA ILE A 129 4.47 -10.66 2.26
C ILE A 129 5.61 -10.05 1.44
N GLY A 130 5.42 -9.96 0.13
CA GLY A 130 6.35 -9.34 -0.80
C GLY A 130 6.09 -9.77 -2.23
N MET A 131 6.62 -9.02 -3.18
CA MET A 131 6.56 -9.33 -4.61
C MET A 131 7.98 -9.42 -5.18
N LEU A 132 8.33 -10.56 -5.73
CA LEU A 132 9.62 -10.79 -6.35
C LEU A 132 9.67 -10.18 -7.75
N ASN A 133 10.72 -9.46 -8.05
CA ASN A 133 11.11 -9.08 -9.40
C ASN A 133 12.62 -8.83 -9.46
N LYS A 134 13.12 -8.38 -10.62
CA LYS A 134 14.56 -8.18 -10.84
C LYS A 134 15.22 -7.27 -9.78
N ASN A 135 14.50 -6.28 -9.25
CA ASN A 135 15.03 -5.26 -8.35
C ASN A 135 14.48 -5.37 -6.92
N ASN A 136 13.50 -6.26 -6.66
CA ASN A 136 12.90 -6.45 -5.35
C ASN A 136 13.40 -7.77 -4.73
N HIS A 137 13.91 -7.66 -3.52
CA HIS A 137 14.46 -8.79 -2.77
C HIS A 137 13.64 -9.03 -1.51
N HIS A 138 13.24 -10.26 -1.29
CA HIS A 138 12.46 -10.67 -0.12
C HIS A 138 13.07 -11.95 0.48
N PRO A 139 14.08 -11.84 1.34
CA PRO A 139 14.65 -13.01 2.02
C PRO A 139 13.61 -13.63 2.92
N LYS A 140 13.54 -14.95 2.93
CA LYS A 140 12.63 -15.69 3.81
C LYS A 140 13.05 -15.56 5.26
N LEU A 141 12.05 -15.31 6.11
CA LEU A 141 12.19 -15.39 7.56
C LEU A 141 11.76 -16.79 8.04
N ASN A 142 12.31 -17.20 9.18
CA ASN A 142 11.87 -18.42 9.84
C ASN A 142 10.62 -18.14 10.72
N ASN A 143 9.87 -19.19 11.04
CA ASN A 143 8.69 -19.12 11.92
C ASN A 143 7.58 -18.16 11.45
N VAL A 144 7.45 -17.96 10.13
CA VAL A 144 6.41 -17.14 9.51
C VAL A 144 5.59 -17.94 8.49
N ILE A 145 4.38 -17.49 8.21
CA ILE A 145 3.61 -17.95 7.05
C ILE A 145 4.14 -17.20 5.82
N ASP A 146 4.88 -17.89 4.97
CA ASP A 146 5.47 -17.32 3.76
C ASP A 146 4.46 -17.27 2.61
N ILE A 147 4.06 -16.07 2.22
CA ILE A 147 3.22 -15.79 1.05
C ILE A 147 3.87 -14.81 0.07
N ILE A 148 5.21 -14.70 0.12
CA ILE A 148 5.97 -13.92 -0.87
C ILE A 148 5.61 -14.40 -2.28
N ASP A 149 5.28 -13.47 -3.17
CA ASP A 149 4.92 -13.70 -4.58
C ASP A 149 3.71 -14.63 -4.81
N LYS A 150 2.84 -14.76 -3.80
CA LYS A 150 1.66 -15.67 -3.83
C LYS A 150 0.32 -14.92 -3.79
N THR A 151 0.35 -13.59 -3.95
CA THR A 151 -0.86 -12.75 -3.87
C THR A 151 -0.91 -11.73 -5.00
N ASN A 152 -2.10 -11.48 -5.50
CA ASN A 152 -2.36 -10.26 -6.26
C ASN A 152 -2.62 -9.08 -5.30
N ILE A 153 -2.77 -7.88 -5.86
CA ILE A 153 -2.92 -6.66 -5.05
C ILE A 153 -4.21 -6.67 -4.20
N ARG A 154 -5.31 -7.23 -4.71
CA ARG A 154 -6.58 -7.31 -3.96
C ARG A 154 -6.49 -8.30 -2.80
N GLN A 155 -5.82 -9.43 -3.02
CA GLN A 155 -5.53 -10.39 -1.94
C GLN A 155 -4.59 -9.79 -0.89
N LEU A 156 -3.62 -8.98 -1.30
CA LEU A 156 -2.77 -8.24 -0.37
C LEU A 156 -3.58 -7.28 0.50
N PHE A 157 -4.51 -6.51 -0.09
CA PHE A 157 -5.40 -5.61 0.67
C PHE A 157 -6.25 -6.38 1.67
N ASN A 158 -6.83 -7.52 1.27
CA ASN A 158 -7.57 -8.38 2.16
C ASN A 158 -6.73 -8.86 3.35
N ILE A 159 -5.51 -9.34 3.08
CA ILE A 159 -4.60 -9.84 4.12
C ILE A 159 -4.21 -8.73 5.08
N VAL A 160 -3.95 -7.54 4.60
CA VAL A 160 -3.63 -6.38 5.45
C VAL A 160 -4.86 -5.94 6.26
N TYR A 161 -6.04 -5.88 5.65
CA TYR A 161 -7.29 -5.51 6.31
C TYR A 161 -7.63 -6.42 7.50
N HIS A 162 -7.39 -7.72 7.38
CA HIS A 162 -7.65 -8.70 8.44
C HIS A 162 -6.47 -8.87 9.41
N SER A 163 -5.34 -8.19 9.19
CA SER A 163 -4.20 -8.23 10.10
C SER A 163 -4.42 -7.30 11.30
N GLN A 164 -3.71 -7.55 12.39
CA GLN A 164 -3.70 -6.70 13.56
C GLN A 164 -2.63 -5.59 13.50
N GLY A 165 -1.79 -5.60 12.48
CA GLY A 165 -0.74 -4.63 12.26
C GLY A 165 0.32 -5.13 11.29
N GLY A 166 1.35 -4.30 11.08
CA GLY A 166 2.40 -4.64 10.15
C GLY A 166 3.76 -4.07 10.53
N VAL A 167 4.80 -4.76 10.05
CA VAL A 167 6.20 -4.36 10.19
C VAL A 167 6.86 -4.39 8.81
N GLY A 168 7.51 -3.29 8.44
CA GLY A 168 8.20 -3.22 7.16
C GLY A 168 8.91 -1.90 6.94
N PRO A 169 9.64 -1.76 5.83
CA PRO A 169 10.29 -0.51 5.45
C PRO A 169 9.24 0.50 4.94
N ILE A 170 9.65 1.75 4.77
CA ILE A 170 8.82 2.80 4.16
C ILE A 170 8.51 2.44 2.70
N THR A 171 7.35 1.87 2.48
CA THR A 171 6.85 1.41 1.17
C THR A 171 5.35 1.65 1.07
N PHE A 172 4.76 1.29 -0.06
CA PHE A 172 3.32 1.25 -0.28
C PHE A 172 2.54 0.58 0.87
N LEU A 173 3.11 -0.45 1.49
CA LEU A 173 2.47 -1.18 2.59
C LEU A 173 2.21 -0.32 3.83
N GLN A 174 3.07 0.65 4.13
CA GLN A 174 2.81 1.57 5.25
C GLN A 174 1.56 2.41 5.04
N HIS A 175 1.28 2.78 3.79
CA HIS A 175 0.06 3.51 3.46
C HIS A 175 -1.21 2.66 3.52
N ILE A 176 -1.07 1.33 3.51
CA ILE A 176 -2.20 0.40 3.65
C ILE A 176 -2.44 0.04 5.12
N TYR A 177 -1.41 0.06 5.97
CA TYR A 177 -1.58 -0.21 7.42
C TYR A 177 -2.21 0.97 8.17
N ALA A 178 -2.06 2.19 7.67
CA ALA A 178 -2.59 3.41 8.27
C ALA A 178 -4.11 3.52 8.09
#